data_a2e3df1b9deb622cbcb91d2626883cc3
#
_entry.id   a2e3df1b9deb622cbcb91d2626883cc3
#
_cell.length_a   1.000
_cell.length_b   1.000
_cell.length_c   1.000
_cell.angle_alpha   90.00
_cell.angle_beta   90.00
_cell.angle_gamma   90.00
#
_symmetry.space_group_name_H-M   'P 1'
#
loop_
_entity.id
_entity.type
_entity.pdbx_description
1 polymer ?
#
loop_
_entity_poly.entity_id
_entity_poly.type
_entity_poly.pdbx_seq_one_letter_code
_entity_poly.pdbx_strand_id
1 'polypeptide(L)'
;SSGIGLEISKALARRGYNLILTARSESKLISLASEISEKYGVKVDTITSDLSDQTAPNNIFNFCELNKYDISVLVNNAGFANPDKFHRTSMEDEERFIRVLGISVIALTKLFLNKMLYKRHGKIMIVSSVAAYAPPSVIQSLYGPIKTFMNRFSESLNTSYNYKGITSTAVCPGYTVTNFHTASGVQDEMD
;
A
#
# COMPACT_ATOMS: atom_id res chain seq x y z
N SER A 1 3.89 -2.64 8.63
CA SER A 1 4.40 -3.21 9.89
C SER A 1 3.32 -3.99 10.67
N SER A 2 2.13 -4.15 10.15
CA SER A 2 1.06 -4.94 10.77
C SER A 2 0.05 -5.41 9.71
N GLY A 3 -0.90 -6.29 10.10
CA GLY A 3 -2.02 -6.71 9.26
C GLY A 3 -1.61 -7.33 7.93
N ILE A 4 -2.37 -7.00 6.89
CA ILE A 4 -2.18 -7.55 5.53
C ILE A 4 -0.77 -7.28 4.99
N GLY A 5 -0.24 -6.07 5.19
CA GLY A 5 1.10 -5.72 4.72
C GLY A 5 2.21 -6.57 5.35
N LEU A 6 2.08 -6.92 6.63
CA LEU A 6 2.98 -7.85 7.32
C LEU A 6 2.97 -9.23 6.66
N GLU A 7 1.79 -9.79 6.42
CA GLU A 7 1.66 -11.11 5.83
C GLU A 7 2.13 -11.15 4.36
N ILE A 8 1.91 -10.09 3.60
CA ILE A 8 2.48 -9.94 2.25
C ILE A 8 4.01 -9.92 2.32
N SER A 9 4.59 -9.17 3.27
CA SER A 9 6.05 -9.10 3.45
C SER A 9 6.63 -10.48 3.76
N LYS A 10 6.03 -11.23 4.70
CA LYS A 10 6.41 -12.60 5.01
C LYS A 10 6.27 -13.55 3.81
N ALA A 11 5.20 -13.40 3.03
CA ALA A 11 4.96 -14.22 1.84
C ALA A 11 5.99 -13.97 0.73
N LEU A 12 6.42 -12.72 0.54
CA LEU A 12 7.47 -12.36 -0.42
C LEU A 12 8.83 -12.84 0.06
N ALA A 13 9.16 -12.64 1.35
CA ALA A 13 10.41 -13.14 1.94
C ALA A 13 10.54 -14.66 1.81
N ARG A 14 9.46 -15.40 2.07
CA ARG A 14 9.42 -16.88 1.89
C ARG A 14 9.71 -17.31 0.46
N ARG A 15 9.46 -16.44 -0.53
CA ARG A 15 9.77 -16.66 -1.95
C ARG A 15 11.17 -16.16 -2.36
N GLY A 16 11.99 -15.74 -1.39
CA GLY A 16 13.36 -15.29 -1.62
C GLY A 16 13.50 -13.83 -2.09
N TYR A 17 12.44 -13.03 -2.02
CA TYR A 17 12.57 -11.60 -2.32
C TYR A 17 13.27 -10.87 -1.17
N ASN A 18 14.26 -10.04 -1.51
CA ASN A 18 14.71 -8.98 -0.62
C ASN A 18 13.63 -7.92 -0.50
N LEU A 19 13.53 -7.25 0.65
CA LEU A 19 12.45 -6.34 0.92
C LEU A 19 12.95 -4.94 1.28
N ILE A 20 12.16 -3.94 0.90
CA ILE A 20 12.22 -2.60 1.46
C ILE A 20 10.87 -2.38 2.12
N LEU A 21 10.87 -2.20 3.44
CA LEU A 21 9.67 -1.97 4.22
C LEU A 21 9.53 -0.49 4.54
N THR A 22 8.32 0.04 4.33
CA THR A 22 8.02 1.43 4.70
C THR A 22 6.78 1.51 5.60
N ALA A 23 6.86 2.29 6.65
CA ALA A 23 5.78 2.64 7.55
C ALA A 23 6.16 3.87 8.40
N ARG A 24 5.21 4.35 9.23
CA ARG A 24 5.42 5.52 10.10
C ARG A 24 6.23 5.20 11.35
N SER A 25 6.17 3.98 11.87
CA SER A 25 6.82 3.59 13.12
C SER A 25 8.16 2.93 12.83
N GLU A 26 9.24 3.65 13.07
CA GLU A 26 10.61 3.19 12.88
C GLU A 26 10.92 1.94 13.72
N SER A 27 10.59 1.97 15.02
CA SER A 27 10.87 0.84 15.92
C SER A 27 10.19 -0.45 15.47
N LYS A 28 8.92 -0.38 15.03
CA LYS A 28 8.20 -1.54 14.49
C LYS A 28 8.78 -2.02 13.17
N LEU A 29 9.29 -1.11 12.32
CA LEU A 29 9.95 -1.48 11.07
C LEU A 29 11.25 -2.22 11.32
N ILE A 30 12.09 -1.72 12.22
CA ILE A 30 13.39 -2.33 12.56
C ILE A 30 13.17 -3.73 13.15
N SER A 31 12.27 -3.86 14.12
CA SER A 31 11.95 -5.16 14.71
C SER A 31 11.46 -6.17 13.68
N LEU A 32 10.55 -5.73 12.78
CA LEU A 32 10.02 -6.58 11.72
C LEU A 32 11.08 -6.98 10.69
N ALA A 33 11.98 -6.06 10.35
CA ALA A 33 13.06 -6.32 9.40
C ALA A 33 14.00 -7.39 9.94
N SER A 34 14.38 -7.33 11.22
CA SER A 34 15.20 -8.34 11.90
C SER A 34 14.49 -9.71 11.89
N GLU A 35 13.22 -9.75 12.34
CA GLU A 35 12.41 -10.98 12.35
C GLU A 35 12.36 -11.67 10.99
N ILE A 36 12.07 -10.88 9.93
CA ILE A 36 11.95 -11.44 8.58
C ILE A 36 13.31 -11.88 8.04
N SER A 37 14.35 -11.07 8.23
CA SER A 37 15.69 -11.37 7.75
C SER A 37 16.24 -12.65 8.40
N GLU A 38 16.12 -12.78 9.71
CA GLU A 38 16.55 -13.96 10.46
C GLU A 38 15.78 -15.23 10.06
N LYS A 39 14.45 -15.09 9.90
CA LYS A 39 13.57 -16.23 9.60
C LYS A 39 13.69 -16.77 8.18
N TYR A 40 13.90 -15.88 7.20
CA TYR A 40 13.82 -16.26 5.78
C TYR A 40 15.17 -16.12 5.04
N GLY A 41 16.20 -15.60 5.68
CA GLY A 41 17.54 -15.44 5.07
C GLY A 41 17.59 -14.43 3.93
N VAL A 42 16.69 -13.43 3.92
CA VAL A 42 16.62 -12.39 2.90
C VAL A 42 17.08 -11.04 3.47
N LYS A 43 17.59 -10.15 2.59
CA LYS A 43 17.91 -8.79 2.98
C LYS A 43 16.62 -7.98 3.17
N VAL A 44 16.52 -7.28 4.29
CA VAL A 44 15.38 -6.39 4.58
C VAL A 44 15.88 -5.03 5.00
N ASP A 45 15.62 -4.02 4.19
CA ASP A 45 15.93 -2.63 4.48
C ASP A 45 14.64 -1.89 4.87
N THR A 46 14.77 -0.78 5.58
CA THR A 46 13.63 0.00 6.06
C THR A 46 13.78 1.47 5.73
N ILE A 47 12.64 2.12 5.47
CA ILE A 47 12.56 3.57 5.37
C ILE A 47 11.31 4.06 6.11
N THR A 48 11.51 4.86 7.15
CA THR A 48 10.40 5.49 7.87
C THR A 48 9.80 6.60 7.01
N SER A 49 8.49 6.52 6.74
CA SER A 49 7.81 7.50 5.91
C SER A 49 6.32 7.58 6.23
N ASP A 50 5.76 8.78 6.24
CA ASP A 50 4.32 9.01 6.28
C ASP A 50 3.83 9.36 4.87
N LEU A 51 3.03 8.50 4.27
CA LEU A 51 2.49 8.70 2.92
C LEU A 51 1.44 9.81 2.83
N SER A 52 1.07 10.43 3.94
CA SER A 52 0.33 11.69 3.93
C SER A 52 1.21 12.90 3.62
N ASP A 53 2.55 12.77 3.74
CA ASP A 53 3.50 13.77 3.28
C ASP A 53 3.62 13.71 1.75
N GLN A 54 3.49 14.87 1.12
CA GLN A 54 3.60 15.05 -0.32
C GLN A 54 4.95 14.59 -0.88
N THR A 55 6.02 14.70 -0.10
CA THR A 55 7.39 14.35 -0.50
C THR A 55 7.70 12.86 -0.32
N ALA A 56 6.90 12.14 0.46
CA ALA A 56 7.15 10.75 0.82
C ALA A 56 7.40 9.82 -0.38
N PRO A 57 6.61 9.85 -1.48
CA PRO A 57 6.87 8.98 -2.62
C PRO A 57 8.24 9.22 -3.27
N ASN A 58 8.64 10.50 -3.40
CA ASN A 58 9.94 10.84 -3.95
C ASN A 58 11.10 10.42 -3.01
N ASN A 59 10.92 10.59 -1.70
CA ASN A 59 11.92 10.18 -0.71
C ASN A 59 12.13 8.66 -0.74
N ILE A 60 11.06 7.88 -0.84
CA ILE A 60 11.13 6.41 -0.98
C ILE A 60 11.84 6.03 -2.28
N PHE A 61 11.47 6.65 -3.40
CA PHE A 61 12.10 6.39 -4.69
C PHE A 61 13.60 6.74 -4.67
N ASN A 62 13.97 7.92 -4.17
CA ASN A 62 15.35 8.36 -4.08
C ASN A 62 16.18 7.46 -3.16
N PHE A 63 15.62 6.98 -2.05
CA PHE A 63 16.27 5.99 -1.20
C PHE A 63 16.62 4.72 -1.99
N CYS A 64 15.67 4.22 -2.81
CA CYS A 64 15.92 3.05 -3.65
C CYS A 64 17.02 3.31 -4.69
N GLU A 65 17.03 4.52 -5.30
CA GLU A 65 18.04 4.89 -6.30
C GLU A 65 19.42 5.01 -5.71
N LEU A 66 19.57 5.71 -4.58
CA LEU A 66 20.85 5.90 -3.89
C LEU A 66 21.49 4.56 -3.47
N ASN A 67 20.66 3.61 -3.06
CA ASN A 67 21.10 2.26 -2.68
C ASN A 67 21.18 1.29 -3.87
N LYS A 68 20.89 1.75 -5.10
CA LYS A 68 20.91 0.94 -6.34
C LYS A 68 20.00 -0.30 -6.26
N TYR A 69 18.85 -0.18 -5.59
CA TYR A 69 17.91 -1.27 -5.50
C TYR A 69 17.12 -1.44 -6.80
N ASP A 70 16.97 -2.68 -7.20
CA ASP A 70 16.15 -3.07 -8.34
C ASP A 70 14.76 -3.53 -7.87
N ILE A 71 13.78 -2.66 -8.01
CA ILE A 71 12.42 -2.93 -7.56
C ILE A 71 11.63 -3.64 -8.65
N SER A 72 11.45 -4.94 -8.49
CA SER A 72 10.66 -5.79 -9.40
C SER A 72 9.20 -5.95 -8.97
N VAL A 73 8.90 -5.70 -7.68
CA VAL A 73 7.54 -5.77 -7.12
C VAL A 73 7.28 -4.52 -6.28
N LEU A 74 6.25 -3.77 -6.64
CA LEU A 74 5.73 -2.65 -5.86
C LEU A 74 4.43 -3.07 -5.17
N VAL A 75 4.37 -2.98 -3.83
CA VAL A 75 3.17 -3.28 -3.05
C VAL A 75 2.62 -2.01 -2.43
N ASN A 76 1.53 -1.51 -2.96
CA ASN A 76 0.75 -0.40 -2.42
C ASN A 76 -0.28 -0.95 -1.44
N ASN A 77 0.10 -1.04 -0.15
CA ASN A 77 -0.75 -1.62 0.89
C ASN A 77 -1.23 -0.59 1.92
N ALA A 78 -0.51 0.50 2.12
CA ALA A 78 -0.83 1.48 3.14
C ALA A 78 -2.26 2.01 2.99
N GLY A 79 -2.97 2.09 4.11
CA GLY A 79 -4.34 2.59 4.15
C GLY A 79 -4.85 2.62 5.57
N PHE A 80 -5.87 3.40 5.77
CA PHE A 80 -6.66 3.49 7.00
C PHE A 80 -8.11 3.82 6.62
N ALA A 81 -9.02 3.72 7.57
CA ALA A 81 -10.40 4.16 7.40
C ALA A 81 -10.61 5.45 8.18
N ASN A 82 -11.49 6.31 7.67
CA ASN A 82 -11.99 7.46 8.40
C ASN A 82 -13.39 7.07 8.95
N PRO A 83 -13.52 6.79 10.26
CA PRO A 83 -14.69 6.09 10.79
C PRO A 83 -15.94 6.96 10.94
N ASP A 84 -15.84 8.26 10.73
CA ASP A 84 -16.95 9.17 10.99
C ASP A 84 -17.81 9.45 9.75
N LYS A 85 -18.95 10.09 9.96
CA LYS A 85 -19.84 10.57 8.89
C LYS A 85 -19.21 11.74 8.17
N PHE A 86 -19.35 11.82 6.86
CA PHE A 86 -18.71 12.81 6.00
C PHE A 86 -18.86 14.28 6.46
N HIS A 87 -20.01 14.65 6.99
CA HIS A 87 -20.23 16.02 7.48
C HIS A 87 -19.58 16.34 8.83
N ARG A 88 -18.95 15.35 9.47
CA ARG A 88 -18.23 15.51 10.74
C ARG A 88 -16.72 15.49 10.59
N THR A 89 -16.23 14.98 9.46
CA THR A 89 -14.81 14.99 9.15
C THR A 89 -14.39 16.34 8.62
N SER A 90 -13.15 16.73 8.87
CA SER A 90 -12.57 17.94 8.29
C SER A 90 -12.11 17.69 6.85
N MET A 91 -11.99 18.76 6.07
CA MET A 91 -11.41 18.65 4.72
C MET A 91 -9.95 18.18 4.77
N GLU A 92 -9.22 18.54 5.84
CA GLU A 92 -7.85 18.08 6.07
C GLU A 92 -7.77 16.54 6.26
N ASP A 93 -8.72 15.96 7.00
CA ASP A 93 -8.82 14.49 7.17
C ASP A 93 -9.10 13.80 5.84
N GLU A 94 -10.00 14.36 5.02
CA GLU A 94 -10.35 13.80 3.72
C GLU A 94 -9.18 13.92 2.72
N GLU A 95 -8.49 15.05 2.71
CA GLU A 95 -7.28 15.22 1.88
C GLU A 95 -6.18 14.25 2.30
N ARG A 96 -5.94 14.09 3.59
CA ARG A 96 -4.99 13.11 4.13
C ARG A 96 -5.36 11.70 3.71
N PHE A 97 -6.64 11.36 3.80
CA PHE A 97 -7.17 10.07 3.39
C PHE A 97 -6.93 9.81 1.90
N ILE A 98 -7.33 10.73 1.03
CA ILE A 98 -7.12 10.65 -0.42
C ILE A 98 -5.63 10.59 -0.75
N ARG A 99 -4.80 11.35 -0.04
CA ARG A 99 -3.36 11.36 -0.25
C ARG A 99 -2.73 10.00 0.00
N VAL A 100 -3.06 9.36 1.12
CA VAL A 100 -2.50 8.04 1.47
C VAL A 100 -3.06 6.94 0.57
N LEU A 101 -4.37 6.88 0.34
CA LEU A 101 -4.99 5.75 -0.36
C LEU A 101 -5.02 5.93 -1.89
N GLY A 102 -4.85 7.15 -2.38
CA GLY A 102 -4.94 7.49 -3.80
C GLY A 102 -3.65 8.07 -4.38
N ILE A 103 -3.30 9.28 -3.96
CA ILE A 103 -2.22 10.05 -4.58
C ILE A 103 -0.87 9.35 -4.40
N SER A 104 -0.56 8.83 -3.21
CA SER A 104 0.69 8.12 -2.95
C SER A 104 0.82 6.86 -3.82
N VAL A 105 -0.27 6.14 -4.02
CA VAL A 105 -0.32 4.94 -4.87
C VAL A 105 -0.01 5.30 -6.32
N ILE A 106 -0.62 6.38 -6.83
CA ILE A 106 -0.35 6.87 -8.20
C ILE A 106 1.11 7.32 -8.32
N ALA A 107 1.60 8.11 -7.35
CA ALA A 107 2.96 8.66 -7.38
C ALA A 107 4.03 7.57 -7.34
N LEU A 108 3.96 6.63 -6.38
CA LEU A 108 4.88 5.51 -6.30
C LEU A 108 4.82 4.64 -7.56
N THR A 109 3.63 4.34 -8.04
CA THR A 109 3.46 3.58 -9.29
C THR A 109 4.14 4.29 -10.45
N LYS A 110 3.94 5.59 -10.61
CA LYS A 110 4.52 6.38 -11.70
C LYS A 110 6.05 6.44 -11.63
N LEU A 111 6.61 6.58 -10.43
CA LEU A 111 8.06 6.62 -10.21
C LEU A 111 8.72 5.28 -10.57
N PHE A 112 8.20 4.17 -10.10
CA PHE A 112 8.80 2.85 -10.34
C PHE A 112 8.48 2.26 -11.72
N LEU A 113 7.33 2.61 -12.32
CA LEU A 113 6.87 2.06 -13.60
C LEU A 113 7.87 2.28 -14.72
N ASN A 114 8.52 3.44 -14.81
CA ASN A 114 9.48 3.74 -15.86
C ASN A 114 10.66 2.76 -15.87
N LYS A 115 11.16 2.40 -14.69
CA LYS A 115 12.24 1.41 -14.55
C LYS A 115 11.78 0.01 -14.88
N MET A 116 10.58 -0.36 -14.43
CA MET A 116 9.98 -1.64 -14.78
C MET A 116 9.78 -1.77 -16.30
N LEU A 117 9.32 -0.70 -16.97
CA LEU A 117 9.15 -0.65 -18.41
C LEU A 117 10.47 -0.81 -19.16
N TYR A 118 11.52 -0.14 -18.72
CA TYR A 118 12.86 -0.29 -19.30
C TYR A 118 13.35 -1.73 -19.25
N LYS A 119 13.09 -2.42 -18.13
CA LYS A 119 13.45 -3.83 -17.93
C LYS A 119 12.47 -4.83 -18.54
N ARG A 120 11.31 -4.35 -19.00
CA ARG A 120 10.21 -5.18 -19.46
C ARG A 120 9.79 -6.24 -18.42
N HIS A 121 9.91 -5.89 -17.15
CA HIS A 121 9.59 -6.76 -16.03
C HIS A 121 9.18 -5.93 -14.81
N GLY A 122 7.98 -6.19 -14.30
CA GLY A 122 7.50 -5.54 -13.08
C GLY A 122 6.13 -6.05 -12.64
N LYS A 123 5.93 -6.05 -11.34
CA LYS A 123 4.64 -6.43 -10.73
C LYS A 123 4.19 -5.33 -9.78
N ILE A 124 2.95 -4.91 -9.92
CA ILE A 124 2.34 -3.92 -9.06
C ILE A 124 1.18 -4.59 -8.34
N MET A 125 1.18 -4.56 -7.03
CA MET A 125 0.08 -5.00 -6.20
C MET A 125 -0.56 -3.79 -5.53
N ILE A 126 -1.88 -3.67 -5.62
CA ILE A 126 -2.65 -2.63 -4.93
C ILE A 126 -3.61 -3.34 -3.97
N VAL A 127 -3.47 -3.08 -2.68
CA VAL A 127 -4.40 -3.62 -1.68
C VAL A 127 -5.65 -2.72 -1.65
N SER A 128 -6.67 -3.20 -2.32
CA SER A 128 -7.99 -2.60 -2.38
C SER A 128 -8.88 -3.13 -1.24
N SER A 129 -10.15 -3.40 -1.49
CA SER A 129 -11.12 -3.96 -0.54
C SER A 129 -12.34 -4.50 -1.27
N VAL A 130 -13.08 -5.42 -0.66
CA VAL A 130 -14.45 -5.77 -1.09
C VAL A 130 -15.39 -4.58 -1.05
N ALA A 131 -15.09 -3.53 -0.27
CA ALA A 131 -15.83 -2.28 -0.26
C ALA A 131 -15.89 -1.59 -1.64
N ALA A 132 -14.98 -1.92 -2.55
CA ALA A 132 -15.04 -1.47 -3.94
C ALA A 132 -16.26 -1.99 -4.71
N TYR A 133 -16.90 -3.05 -4.23
CA TYR A 133 -18.05 -3.73 -4.85
C TYR A 133 -19.30 -3.73 -3.94
N ALA A 134 -19.13 -3.37 -2.68
CA ALA A 134 -20.20 -3.34 -1.70
C ALA A 134 -21.11 -2.11 -1.92
N PRO A 135 -22.37 -2.15 -1.45
CA PRO A 135 -23.21 -0.97 -1.38
C PRO A 135 -22.55 0.17 -0.59
N PRO A 136 -22.89 1.44 -0.88
CA PRO A 136 -22.35 2.57 -0.14
C PRO A 136 -22.60 2.46 1.37
N SER A 137 -21.60 2.80 2.16
CA SER A 137 -21.70 2.86 3.62
C SER A 137 -22.18 4.24 4.07
N VAL A 138 -22.89 4.30 5.19
CA VAL A 138 -23.31 5.55 5.83
C VAL A 138 -22.18 6.26 6.57
N ILE A 139 -21.09 5.54 6.82
CA ILE A 139 -19.82 6.04 7.35
C ILE A 139 -18.71 5.80 6.32
N GLN A 140 -17.59 6.47 6.46
CA GLN A 140 -16.44 6.28 5.55
C GLN A 140 -16.80 6.53 4.07
N SER A 141 -17.48 7.62 3.80
CA SER A 141 -18.09 7.91 2.49
C SER A 141 -17.11 7.83 1.30
N LEU A 142 -15.82 8.11 1.51
CA LEU A 142 -14.80 8.03 0.47
C LEU A 142 -14.10 6.66 0.38
N TYR A 143 -14.29 5.75 1.33
CA TYR A 143 -13.54 4.49 1.35
C TYR A 143 -13.90 3.59 0.16
N GLY A 144 -15.19 3.29 -0.05
CA GLY A 144 -15.66 2.53 -1.20
C GLY A 144 -15.24 3.17 -2.54
N PRO A 145 -15.54 4.47 -2.76
CA PRO A 145 -15.13 5.19 -3.96
C PRO A 145 -13.64 5.13 -4.25
N ILE A 146 -12.76 5.35 -3.27
CA ILE A 146 -11.31 5.28 -3.50
C ILE A 146 -10.84 3.86 -3.80
N LYS A 147 -11.43 2.84 -3.18
CA LYS A 147 -11.11 1.43 -3.46
C LYS A 147 -11.59 1.01 -4.86
N THR A 148 -12.74 1.51 -5.32
CA THR A 148 -13.20 1.34 -6.70
C THR A 148 -12.25 2.00 -7.69
N PHE A 149 -11.81 3.22 -7.40
CA PHE A 149 -10.79 3.92 -8.20
C PHE A 149 -9.50 3.09 -8.29
N MET A 150 -9.01 2.51 -7.20
CA MET A 150 -7.82 1.68 -7.18
C MET A 150 -7.96 0.42 -8.05
N ASN A 151 -9.13 -0.24 -8.03
CA ASN A 151 -9.39 -1.39 -8.89
C ASN A 151 -9.31 -1.00 -10.37
N ARG A 152 -9.99 0.08 -10.76
CA ARG A 152 -9.97 0.59 -12.14
C ARG A 152 -8.59 1.05 -12.58
N PHE A 153 -7.84 1.67 -11.68
CA PHE A 153 -6.46 2.06 -11.93
C PHE A 153 -5.58 0.83 -12.21
N SER A 154 -5.70 -0.22 -11.40
CA SER A 154 -4.97 -1.48 -11.61
C SER A 154 -5.31 -2.13 -12.96
N GLU A 155 -6.58 -2.19 -13.33
CA GLU A 155 -7.05 -2.70 -14.63
C GLU A 155 -6.46 -1.89 -15.79
N SER A 156 -6.47 -0.55 -15.68
CA SER A 156 -5.90 0.34 -16.70
C SER A 156 -4.40 0.14 -16.87
N LEU A 157 -3.65 -0.08 -15.78
CA LEU A 157 -2.23 -0.40 -15.84
C LEU A 157 -1.99 -1.73 -16.59
N ASN A 158 -2.78 -2.76 -16.32
CA ASN A 158 -2.70 -4.03 -17.05
C ASN A 158 -2.97 -3.86 -18.52
N THR A 159 -4.06 -3.18 -18.88
CA THR A 159 -4.41 -2.91 -20.29
C THR A 159 -3.29 -2.18 -21.01
N SER A 160 -2.67 -1.21 -20.35
CA SER A 160 -1.66 -0.35 -20.95
C SER A 160 -0.27 -0.98 -21.03
N TYR A 161 0.08 -1.90 -20.11
CA TYR A 161 1.47 -2.30 -19.93
C TYR A 161 1.73 -3.81 -19.84
N ASN A 162 0.69 -4.67 -19.83
CA ASN A 162 0.90 -6.12 -19.75
C ASN A 162 1.75 -6.66 -20.91
N TYR A 163 1.50 -6.19 -22.13
CA TYR A 163 2.30 -6.57 -23.31
C TYR A 163 3.77 -6.12 -23.22
N LYS A 164 4.10 -5.23 -22.30
CA LYS A 164 5.45 -4.78 -21.98
C LYS A 164 6.07 -5.52 -20.78
N GLY A 165 5.43 -6.58 -20.28
CA GLY A 165 5.92 -7.39 -19.17
C GLY A 165 5.62 -6.83 -17.79
N ILE A 166 4.68 -5.87 -17.68
CA ILE A 166 4.24 -5.30 -16.41
C ILE A 166 2.84 -5.80 -16.08
N THR A 167 2.66 -6.35 -14.89
CA THR A 167 1.34 -6.75 -14.39
C THR A 167 0.92 -5.91 -13.19
N SER A 168 -0.37 -5.61 -13.09
CA SER A 168 -0.95 -4.97 -11.92
C SER A 168 -2.11 -5.81 -11.39
N THR A 169 -2.16 -6.00 -10.08
CA THR A 169 -3.19 -6.78 -9.41
C THR A 169 -3.79 -5.99 -8.26
N ALA A 170 -5.09 -5.75 -8.31
CA ALA A 170 -5.84 -5.26 -7.17
C ALA A 170 -6.30 -6.47 -6.33
N VAL A 171 -5.84 -6.53 -5.08
CA VAL A 171 -6.29 -7.54 -4.12
C VAL A 171 -7.41 -6.92 -3.29
N CYS A 172 -8.56 -7.57 -3.24
CA CYS A 172 -9.76 -7.06 -2.57
C CYS A 172 -10.09 -7.92 -1.34
N PRO A 173 -9.40 -7.71 -0.19
CA PRO A 173 -9.69 -8.44 1.02
C PRO A 173 -11.12 -8.13 1.51
N GLY A 174 -11.75 -9.15 2.10
CA GLY A 174 -12.93 -8.98 2.96
C GLY A 174 -12.55 -8.49 4.35
N TYR A 175 -13.47 -8.60 5.28
CA TYR A 175 -13.20 -8.35 6.69
C TYR A 175 -12.07 -9.29 7.15
N THR A 176 -10.97 -8.70 7.56
CA THR A 176 -9.78 -9.43 8.00
C THR A 176 -9.47 -8.96 9.41
N VAL A 177 -9.35 -9.90 10.35
CA VAL A 177 -8.97 -9.58 11.74
C VAL A 177 -7.54 -9.05 11.74
N THR A 178 -7.43 -7.74 11.81
CA THR A 178 -6.16 -7.01 11.84
C THR A 178 -6.33 -5.77 12.72
N ASN A 179 -5.22 -5.13 13.07
CA ASN A 179 -5.25 -3.84 13.77
C ASN A 179 -5.79 -2.68 12.91
N PHE A 180 -6.33 -2.95 11.73
CA PHE A 180 -6.90 -1.92 10.84
C PHE A 180 -8.12 -1.26 11.49
N HIS A 181 -9.02 -2.05 12.06
CA HIS A 181 -10.22 -1.53 12.72
C HIS A 181 -9.88 -0.76 14.00
N THR A 182 -8.98 -1.29 14.82
CA THR A 182 -8.49 -0.59 16.04
C THR A 182 -7.79 0.72 15.69
N ALA A 183 -6.97 0.74 14.64
CA ALA A 183 -6.28 1.93 14.18
C ALA A 183 -7.21 2.97 13.54
N SER A 184 -8.41 2.55 13.14
CA SER A 184 -9.44 3.38 12.50
C SER A 184 -10.56 3.80 13.47
N GLY A 185 -10.54 3.36 14.76
CA GLY A 185 -11.58 3.67 15.74
C GLY A 185 -12.94 3.00 15.49
N VAL A 186 -13.00 1.96 14.66
CA VAL A 186 -14.26 1.31 14.21
C VAL A 186 -14.64 0.12 15.10
N GLN A 187 -13.82 -0.24 16.09
CA GLN A 187 -13.99 -1.50 16.85
C GLN A 187 -15.25 -1.53 17.73
N ASP A 188 -15.78 -0.38 18.15
CA ASP A 188 -16.90 -0.29 19.08
C ASP A 188 -18.30 -0.43 18.41
N GLU A 189 -18.36 -0.56 17.08
CA GLU A 189 -19.64 -0.66 16.34
C GLU A 189 -19.94 -2.07 15.81
N MET A 190 -19.11 -3.06 16.12
CA MET A 190 -19.25 -4.44 15.59
C MET A 190 -19.61 -5.50 16.65
N ASP A 191 -19.95 -5.10 17.88
CA ASP A 191 -20.46 -5.99 18.95
C ASP A 191 -21.99 -5.98 19.03
#